data_9659d795fb155ea6d1676a8f30994f40
#
_entry.id   9659d795fb155ea6d1676a8f30994f40
#
_cell.length_a   1.000
_cell.length_b   1.000
_cell.length_c   1.000
_cell.angle_alpha   90.00
_cell.angle_beta   90.00
_cell.angle_gamma   90.00
#
_symmetry.space_group_name_H-M   'P 1'
#
loop_
_entity.id
_entity.type
_entity.pdbx_description
1 polymer ?
#
loop_
_entity_poly.entity_id
_entity_poly.type
_entity_poly.pdbx_seq_one_letter_code
_entity_poly.pdbx_strand_id
1 'polypeptide(L)'
;MTLALWVLFATVLMPIVCAGIAKVGGGGDTYDNASPRDWLARRTGYQARANSAQANSWEALGCYLAGLGAAYLGGVETALIATLALSFLIARVAYVICYVSNLATLRSLCWIAGFGCCLTLVALGALGS
;
A
#
# COMPACT_ATOMS: atom_id res chain seq x y z
N MET A 1 10.17 -16.33 -6.27
CA MET A 1 10.73 -15.05 -6.74
C MET A 1 9.73 -14.27 -7.56
N THR A 2 9.34 -14.77 -8.69
CA THR A 2 8.49 -14.04 -9.66
C THR A 2 7.22 -13.43 -9.05
N LEU A 3 6.47 -14.16 -8.22
CA LEU A 3 5.24 -13.63 -7.60
C LEU A 3 5.50 -12.42 -6.70
N ALA A 4 6.52 -12.49 -5.84
CA ALA A 4 6.83 -11.36 -4.93
C ALA A 4 7.25 -10.09 -5.70
N LEU A 5 7.90 -10.23 -6.86
CA LEU A 5 8.22 -9.09 -7.74
C LEU A 5 6.97 -8.54 -8.44
N TRP A 6 6.02 -9.39 -8.83
CA TRP A 6 4.74 -8.92 -9.35
C TRP A 6 3.91 -8.21 -8.28
N VAL A 7 3.99 -8.67 -7.03
CA VAL A 7 3.39 -7.95 -5.90
C VAL A 7 4.07 -6.60 -5.69
N LEU A 8 5.39 -6.52 -5.80
CA LEU A 8 6.12 -5.26 -5.74
C LEU A 8 5.64 -4.30 -6.85
N PHE A 9 5.52 -4.80 -8.08
CA PHE A 9 5.00 -4.00 -9.20
C PHE A 9 3.59 -3.47 -8.91
N ALA A 10 2.67 -4.32 -8.43
CA ALA A 10 1.32 -3.90 -8.05
C ALA A 10 1.35 -2.86 -6.91
N THR A 11 2.25 -3.02 -5.94
CA THR A 11 2.41 -2.10 -4.81
C THR A 11 2.92 -0.72 -5.27
N VAL A 12 3.81 -0.67 -6.26
CA VAL A 12 4.28 0.59 -6.88
C VAL A 12 3.13 1.32 -7.58
N LEU A 13 2.22 0.59 -8.21
CA LEU A 13 1.06 1.18 -8.90
C LEU A 13 -0.03 1.67 -7.94
N MET A 14 -0.13 1.11 -6.75
CA MET A 14 -1.22 1.38 -5.82
C MET A 14 -1.38 2.86 -5.46
N PRO A 15 -0.33 3.64 -5.10
CA PRO A 15 -0.48 5.06 -4.83
C PRO A 15 -0.93 5.85 -6.07
N ILE A 16 -0.57 5.42 -7.27
CA ILE A 16 -1.02 6.06 -8.52
C ILE A 16 -2.53 5.83 -8.72
N VAL A 17 -3.01 4.61 -8.46
CA VAL A 17 -4.44 4.30 -8.49
C VAL A 17 -5.20 5.14 -7.46
N CYS A 18 -4.71 5.26 -6.23
CA CYS A 18 -5.31 6.10 -5.19
C CYS A 18 -5.35 7.57 -5.62
N ALA A 19 -4.28 8.08 -6.24
CA ALA A 19 -4.24 9.44 -6.78
C ALA A 19 -5.28 9.65 -7.88
N GLY A 20 -5.47 8.65 -8.75
CA GLY A 20 -6.53 8.65 -9.76
C GLY A 20 -7.92 8.76 -9.13
N ILE A 21 -8.22 7.93 -8.14
CA ILE A 21 -9.50 7.96 -7.41
C ILE A 21 -9.73 9.34 -6.76
N ALA A 22 -8.70 9.93 -6.16
CA ALA A 22 -8.79 11.25 -5.53
C ALA A 22 -9.07 12.39 -6.51
N LYS A 23 -8.73 12.22 -7.79
CA LYS A 23 -8.91 13.25 -8.83
C LYS A 23 -10.21 13.12 -9.61
N VAL A 24 -10.88 11.98 -9.56
CA VAL A 24 -12.07 11.69 -10.36
C VAL A 24 -13.35 11.96 -9.56
N GLY A 25 -14.32 12.64 -10.19
CA GLY A 25 -15.63 12.93 -9.60
C GLY A 25 -15.57 13.97 -8.48
N GLY A 26 -16.59 13.98 -7.65
CA GLY A 26 -16.75 14.99 -6.59
C GLY A 26 -17.29 16.31 -7.13
N GLY A 27 -18.19 16.92 -6.38
CA GLY A 27 -18.64 18.29 -6.66
C GLY A 27 -17.55 19.28 -6.28
N GLY A 28 -17.22 20.21 -7.15
CA GLY A 28 -16.25 21.25 -6.84
C GLY A 28 -15.37 21.65 -8.02
N ASP A 29 -14.24 22.27 -7.71
CA ASP A 29 -13.33 22.78 -8.69
C ASP A 29 -12.74 21.71 -9.60
N THR A 30 -12.53 22.07 -10.86
CA THR A 30 -11.80 21.23 -11.81
C THR A 30 -10.38 20.95 -11.29
N TYR A 31 -9.86 19.78 -11.58
CA TYR A 31 -8.50 19.42 -11.18
C TYR A 31 -7.48 20.43 -11.68
N ASP A 32 -6.72 21.00 -10.75
CA ASP A 32 -5.64 21.94 -11.05
C ASP A 32 -4.30 21.21 -11.15
N ASN A 33 -3.84 21.03 -12.38
CA ASN A 33 -2.55 20.39 -12.65
C ASN A 33 -1.35 21.30 -12.38
N ALA A 34 -1.55 22.60 -12.19
CA ALA A 34 -0.47 23.52 -11.84
C ALA A 34 -0.08 23.41 -10.35
N SER A 35 -1.07 23.10 -9.49
CA SER A 35 -0.88 22.98 -8.04
C SER A 35 -1.55 21.70 -7.51
N PRO A 36 -1.11 20.50 -7.91
CA PRO A 36 -1.82 19.26 -7.64
C PRO A 36 -1.92 18.93 -6.15
N ARG A 37 -0.90 19.21 -5.36
CA ARG A 37 -0.89 18.95 -3.91
C ARG A 37 -1.84 19.85 -3.16
N ASP A 38 -1.85 21.14 -3.48
CA ASP A 38 -2.76 22.12 -2.86
C ASP A 38 -4.22 21.83 -3.25
N TRP A 39 -4.45 21.42 -4.49
CA TRP A 39 -5.78 21.01 -4.92
C TRP A 39 -6.27 19.78 -4.15
N LEU A 40 -5.44 18.73 -4.02
CA LEU A 40 -5.75 17.51 -3.26
C LEU A 40 -5.96 17.80 -1.77
N ALA A 41 -5.18 18.71 -1.17
CA ALA A 41 -5.30 19.09 0.24
C ALA A 41 -6.65 19.75 0.57
N ARG A 42 -7.32 20.35 -0.41
CA ARG A 42 -8.66 20.95 -0.24
C ARG A 42 -9.81 19.99 -0.47
N ARG A 43 -9.54 18.74 -0.84
CA ARG A 43 -10.60 17.75 -1.08
C ARG A 43 -11.22 17.26 0.22
N THR A 44 -12.47 16.80 0.12
CA THR A 44 -13.27 16.25 1.21
C THR A 44 -13.86 14.90 0.83
N GLY A 45 -14.51 14.22 1.75
CA GLY A 45 -15.17 12.95 1.47
C GLY A 45 -14.20 11.87 0.96
N TYR A 46 -14.65 11.07 0.00
CA TYR A 46 -13.85 9.96 -0.52
C TYR A 46 -12.57 10.41 -1.23
N GLN A 47 -12.55 11.59 -1.81
CA GLN A 47 -11.35 12.14 -2.47
C GLN A 47 -10.24 12.41 -1.45
N ALA A 48 -10.58 13.01 -0.30
CA ALA A 48 -9.61 13.20 0.79
C ALA A 48 -9.12 11.86 1.36
N ARG A 49 -10.02 10.87 1.50
CA ARG A 49 -9.66 9.54 1.96
C ARG A 49 -8.77 8.81 0.95
N ALA A 50 -9.04 8.93 -0.34
CA ALA A 50 -8.18 8.37 -1.39
C ALA A 50 -6.78 9.02 -1.41
N ASN A 51 -6.70 10.33 -1.19
CA ASN A 51 -5.43 11.04 -1.05
C ASN A 51 -4.64 10.57 0.17
N SER A 52 -5.29 10.33 1.30
CA SER A 52 -4.66 9.75 2.50
C SER A 52 -4.21 8.30 2.26
N ALA A 53 -5.00 7.50 1.53
CA ALA A 53 -4.63 6.15 1.14
C ALA A 53 -3.41 6.14 0.20
N GLN A 54 -3.30 7.13 -0.69
CA GLN A 54 -2.13 7.35 -1.53
C GLN A 54 -0.86 7.54 -0.69
N ALA A 55 -0.88 8.47 0.27
CA ALA A 55 0.25 8.73 1.15
C ALA A 55 0.69 7.47 1.89
N ASN A 56 -0.25 6.75 2.51
CA ASN A 56 0.05 5.50 3.20
C ASN A 56 0.51 4.38 2.24
N SER A 57 0.12 4.40 0.98
CA SER A 57 0.59 3.42 0.01
C SER A 57 2.07 3.61 -0.35
N TRP A 58 2.57 4.84 -0.36
CA TRP A 58 4.01 5.11 -0.47
C TRP A 58 4.79 4.60 0.75
N GLU A 59 4.27 4.78 1.96
CA GLU A 59 4.87 4.24 3.18
C GLU A 59 4.90 2.71 3.17
N ALA A 60 3.80 2.08 2.78
CA ALA A 60 3.69 0.63 2.69
C ALA A 60 4.65 0.02 1.65
N LEU A 61 4.87 0.71 0.53
CA LEU A 61 5.86 0.31 -0.48
C LEU A 61 7.26 0.24 0.12
N GLY A 62 7.66 1.24 0.91
CA GLY A 62 8.95 1.26 1.61
C GLY A 62 9.10 0.09 2.57
N CYS A 63 8.06 -0.19 3.38
CA CYS A 63 8.06 -1.32 4.32
C CYS A 63 8.15 -2.67 3.59
N TYR A 64 7.39 -2.84 2.50
CA TYR A 64 7.41 -4.08 1.73
C TYR A 64 8.76 -4.29 1.04
N LEU A 65 9.34 -3.25 0.46
CA LEU A 65 10.65 -3.32 -0.19
C LEU A 65 11.75 -3.69 0.81
N ALA A 66 11.73 -3.11 2.01
CA ALA A 66 12.66 -3.46 3.08
C ALA A 66 12.49 -4.92 3.52
N GLY A 67 11.24 -5.38 3.72
CA GLY A 67 10.93 -6.76 4.08
C GLY A 67 11.38 -7.75 3.02
N LEU A 68 11.06 -7.47 1.76
CA LEU A 68 11.44 -8.31 0.62
C LEU A 68 12.96 -8.41 0.49
N GLY A 69 13.66 -7.28 0.60
CA GLY A 69 15.11 -7.24 0.54
C GLY A 69 15.77 -8.04 1.68
N ALA A 70 15.30 -7.86 2.91
CA ALA A 70 15.79 -8.60 4.07
C ALA A 70 15.59 -10.12 3.91
N ALA A 71 14.38 -10.55 3.52
CA ALA A 71 14.07 -11.96 3.31
C ALA A 71 14.92 -12.59 2.20
N TYR A 72 15.20 -11.82 1.16
CA TYR A 72 16.09 -12.25 0.08
C TYR A 72 17.53 -12.45 0.53
N LEU A 73 18.10 -11.45 1.20
CA LEU A 73 19.46 -11.48 1.70
C LEU A 73 19.66 -12.57 2.76
N GLY A 74 18.64 -12.83 3.59
CA GLY A 74 18.64 -13.88 4.61
C GLY A 74 18.36 -15.29 4.08
N GLY A 75 18.17 -15.46 2.77
CA GLY A 75 17.96 -16.78 2.18
C GLY A 75 16.62 -17.44 2.53
N VAL A 76 15.60 -16.66 2.86
CA VAL A 76 14.27 -17.17 3.20
C VAL A 76 13.68 -17.94 2.02
N GLU A 77 12.99 -19.04 2.30
CA GLU A 77 12.39 -19.91 1.29
C GLU A 77 11.44 -19.13 0.38
N THR A 78 11.60 -19.31 -0.92
CA THR A 78 10.82 -18.57 -1.95
C THR A 78 9.31 -18.75 -1.83
N ALA A 79 8.84 -19.94 -1.42
CA ALA A 79 7.43 -20.20 -1.22
C ALA A 79 6.85 -19.38 -0.05
N LEU A 80 7.62 -19.24 1.03
CA LEU A 80 7.23 -18.43 2.19
C LEU A 80 7.20 -16.94 1.85
N ILE A 81 8.22 -16.45 1.13
CA ILE A 81 8.23 -15.07 0.61
C ILE A 81 7.00 -14.82 -0.27
N ALA A 82 6.67 -15.73 -1.17
CA ALA A 82 5.51 -15.60 -2.05
C ALA A 82 4.19 -15.55 -1.28
N THR A 83 4.04 -16.38 -0.25
CA THR A 83 2.84 -16.40 0.60
C THR A 83 2.66 -15.10 1.36
N LEU A 84 3.72 -14.58 1.99
CA LEU A 84 3.68 -13.31 2.72
C LEU A 84 3.45 -12.12 1.79
N ALA A 85 4.05 -12.15 0.60
CA ALA A 85 3.84 -11.14 -0.43
C ALA A 85 2.38 -11.08 -0.88
N LEU A 86 1.77 -12.24 -1.17
CA LEU A 86 0.35 -12.29 -1.57
C LEU A 86 -0.57 -11.83 -0.44
N SER A 87 -0.31 -12.26 0.80
CA SER A 87 -1.06 -11.84 1.98
C SER A 87 -0.97 -10.32 2.19
N PHE A 88 0.23 -9.76 2.01
CA PHE A 88 0.44 -8.31 2.03
C PHE A 88 -0.40 -7.61 0.95
N LEU A 89 -0.35 -8.07 -0.29
CA LEU A 89 -1.10 -7.43 -1.38
C LEU A 89 -2.61 -7.45 -1.12
N ILE A 90 -3.17 -8.58 -0.66
CA ILE A 90 -4.59 -8.71 -0.30
C ILE A 90 -4.94 -7.70 0.81
N ALA A 91 -4.12 -7.63 1.88
CA ALA A 91 -4.31 -6.67 2.96
C ALA A 91 -4.25 -5.21 2.46
N ARG A 92 -3.37 -4.89 1.52
CA ARG A 92 -3.24 -3.54 0.96
C ARG A 92 -4.41 -3.15 0.06
N VAL A 93 -4.88 -4.04 -0.79
CA VAL A 93 -6.08 -3.79 -1.61
C VAL A 93 -7.29 -3.59 -0.72
N ALA A 94 -7.50 -4.46 0.27
CA ALA A 94 -8.59 -4.33 1.25
C ALA A 94 -8.47 -3.01 2.04
N TYR A 95 -7.27 -2.61 2.44
CA TYR A 95 -7.00 -1.34 3.11
C TYR A 95 -7.48 -0.13 2.30
N VAL A 96 -7.11 -0.07 1.01
CA VAL A 96 -7.52 1.04 0.13
C VAL A 96 -9.05 1.07 -0.03
N ILE A 97 -9.68 -0.08 -0.25
CA ILE A 97 -11.15 -0.18 -0.37
C ILE A 97 -11.81 0.30 0.92
N CYS A 98 -11.37 -0.18 2.08
CA CYS A 98 -11.91 0.24 3.38
C CYS A 98 -11.70 1.74 3.65
N TYR A 99 -10.57 2.28 3.24
CA TYR A 99 -10.28 3.70 3.43
C TYR A 99 -11.23 4.58 2.61
N VAL A 100 -11.32 4.31 1.31
CA VAL A 100 -12.21 5.06 0.42
C VAL A 100 -13.68 4.94 0.84
N SER A 101 -14.09 3.74 1.28
CA SER A 101 -15.44 3.45 1.75
C SER A 101 -15.74 3.91 3.18
N ASN A 102 -14.79 4.56 3.86
CA ASN A 102 -14.95 5.06 5.24
C ASN A 102 -15.21 3.98 6.30
N LEU A 103 -14.60 2.80 6.13
CA LEU A 103 -14.67 1.68 7.07
C LEU A 103 -13.44 1.70 8.00
N ALA A 104 -13.43 2.62 8.99
CA ALA A 104 -12.24 2.95 9.77
C ALA A 104 -11.63 1.78 10.54
N THR A 105 -12.44 0.96 11.20
CA THR A 105 -11.95 -0.20 11.97
C THR A 105 -11.36 -1.27 11.07
N LEU A 106 -12.06 -1.64 9.99
CA LEU A 106 -11.56 -2.63 9.02
C LEU A 106 -10.29 -2.14 8.33
N ARG A 107 -10.23 -0.86 7.98
CA ARG A 107 -9.01 -0.24 7.45
C ARG A 107 -7.82 -0.46 8.38
N SER A 108 -7.98 -0.22 9.69
CA SER A 108 -6.91 -0.39 10.67
C SER A 108 -6.49 -1.83 10.81
N LEU A 109 -7.41 -2.79 10.78
CA LEU A 109 -7.10 -4.22 10.80
C LEU A 109 -6.33 -4.65 9.55
N CYS A 110 -6.73 -4.17 8.37
CA CYS A 110 -6.01 -4.43 7.12
C CYS A 110 -4.60 -3.83 7.15
N TRP A 111 -4.43 -2.64 7.74
CA TRP A 111 -3.11 -2.02 7.93
C TRP A 111 -2.21 -2.88 8.81
N ILE A 112 -2.71 -3.34 9.97
CA ILE A 112 -1.97 -4.22 10.89
C ILE A 112 -1.55 -5.51 10.18
N ALA A 113 -2.46 -6.13 9.43
CA ALA A 113 -2.16 -7.35 8.69
C ALA A 113 -1.05 -7.15 7.65
N GLY A 114 -1.15 -6.09 6.84
CA GLY A 114 -0.14 -5.78 5.83
C GLY A 114 1.21 -5.44 6.43
N PHE A 115 1.24 -4.60 7.47
CA PHE A 115 2.46 -4.24 8.18
C PHE A 115 3.09 -5.47 8.87
N GLY A 116 2.26 -6.35 9.45
CA GLY A 116 2.69 -7.62 10.04
C GLY A 116 3.41 -8.52 9.03
N CYS A 117 2.92 -8.62 7.78
CA CYS A 117 3.62 -9.34 6.72
C CYS A 117 5.03 -8.77 6.46
N CYS A 118 5.15 -7.45 6.40
CA CYS A 118 6.46 -6.80 6.19
C CYS A 118 7.43 -7.08 7.35
N LEU A 119 6.95 -6.96 8.61
CA LEU A 119 7.77 -7.25 9.78
C LEU A 119 8.19 -8.72 9.82
N THR A 120 7.30 -9.63 9.45
CA THR A 120 7.62 -11.07 9.37
C THR A 120 8.71 -11.34 8.34
N LEU A 121 8.64 -10.71 7.17
CA LEU A 121 9.69 -10.82 6.14
C LEU A 121 11.05 -10.33 6.66
N VAL A 122 11.07 -9.17 7.34
CA VAL A 122 12.31 -8.64 7.95
C VAL A 122 12.85 -9.60 9.00
N ALA A 123 12.00 -10.08 9.91
CA ALA A 123 12.40 -10.97 11.00
C ALA A 123 12.96 -12.31 10.47
N LEU A 124 12.27 -12.92 9.51
CA LEU A 124 12.74 -14.16 8.88
C LEU A 124 14.08 -13.96 8.16
N GLY A 125 14.26 -12.84 7.47
CA GLY A 125 15.53 -12.51 6.85
C GLY A 125 16.67 -12.34 7.86
N ALA A 126 16.39 -11.69 8.98
CA ALA A 126 17.38 -11.51 10.06
C ALA A 126 17.76 -12.81 10.78
N LEU A 127 16.83 -13.76 10.88
CA LEU A 127 17.05 -15.07 11.54
C LEU A 127 17.69 -16.09 10.59
N GLY A 128 17.55 -15.93 9.30
CA GLY A 128 18.10 -16.85 8.29
C GLY A 128 19.55 -16.56 7.91
N SER A 129 20.10 -15.40 8.32
CA SER A 129 21.49 -14.98 8.01
C SER A 129 22.50 -15.42 9.04
#